data_99b4a9ba35752b7aa38db9002f75ea35
#
_entry.id   99b4a9ba35752b7aa38db9002f75ea35
#
_cell.length_a   1.000
_cell.length_b   1.000
_cell.length_c   1.000
_cell.angle_alpha   90.00
_cell.angle_beta   90.00
_cell.angle_gamma   90.00
#
_symmetry.space_group_name_H-M   'P 1'
#
loop_
_entity.id
_entity.type
_entity.pdbx_description
1 polymer ?
#
loop_
_entity_poly.entity_id
_entity_poly.type
_entity_poly.pdbx_seq_one_letter_code
_entity_poly.pdbx_strand_id
1 'polypeptide(L)'
;MSSNKRVLQYSLAINEALHQAMAHDRSVFLIGQGVKSPWYVGNTAQGLLNRFGEHRVIDTPVSENAVTGAAVGAAITGMRPVVVHPRLDFMMYAMDPIINEAANWHYMSGGAASVPVVIWGIINRGGEQGAQHSQALQALFAHIPGLKVVMPATPYDAKGLMIAAIEDNNPVVFIDDRWLYGEKEVVPKESYSVPIGKGIIRKRGTDVTIAAISYMAREAVKAGAMLREHGINAEVIDMRTVKPLDHAIVKKSVQKTKRLVVAEAAWLSGSVSGEIAAHVAGDSDLYKILKAPIARVTLPDIPAPMSRTLEKAYYIGADDIVLAVKKMFKK
;
A
#
# COMPACT_ATOMS: atom_id res chain seq x y z
N MET A 1 -28.07 -22.38 -7.85
CA MET A 1 -28.26 -20.92 -7.95
C MET A 1 -26.90 -20.31 -8.27
N SER A 2 -26.71 -19.80 -9.50
CA SER A 2 -25.47 -19.09 -9.90
C SER A 2 -25.40 -17.80 -9.08
N SER A 3 -24.55 -17.76 -8.08
CA SER A 3 -24.23 -16.50 -7.40
C SER A 3 -23.53 -15.62 -8.41
N ASN A 4 -24.23 -14.64 -8.91
CA ASN A 4 -23.67 -13.60 -9.79
C ASN A 4 -22.58 -12.87 -8.97
N LYS A 5 -21.35 -13.35 -9.07
CA LYS A 5 -20.21 -12.81 -8.31
C LYS A 5 -20.00 -11.38 -8.76
N ARG A 6 -20.32 -10.41 -7.90
CA ARG A 6 -20.16 -8.99 -8.17
C ARG A 6 -18.67 -8.63 -8.34
N VAL A 7 -18.32 -8.10 -9.50
CA VAL A 7 -16.96 -7.62 -9.81
C VAL A 7 -16.92 -6.11 -9.56
N LEU A 8 -15.92 -5.64 -8.84
CA LEU A 8 -15.72 -4.23 -8.53
C LEU A 8 -14.31 -3.80 -8.94
N GLN A 9 -14.22 -2.57 -9.42
CA GLN A 9 -12.95 -1.94 -9.78
C GLN A 9 -12.25 -1.41 -8.50
N TYR A 10 -10.92 -1.38 -8.49
CA TYR A 10 -10.12 -0.99 -7.33
C TYR A 10 -10.49 0.38 -6.76
N SER A 11 -10.55 1.42 -7.59
CA SER A 11 -10.94 2.77 -7.12
C SER A 11 -12.38 2.81 -6.56
N LEU A 12 -13.28 2.05 -7.16
CA LEU A 12 -14.66 1.92 -6.68
C LEU A 12 -14.77 1.08 -5.40
N ALA A 13 -13.83 0.19 -5.15
CA ALA A 13 -13.74 -0.57 -3.90
C ALA A 13 -13.36 0.34 -2.72
N ILE A 14 -12.42 1.28 -2.92
CA ILE A 14 -12.12 2.35 -1.95
C ILE A 14 -13.34 3.25 -1.75
N ASN A 15 -13.99 3.68 -2.83
CA ASN A 15 -15.20 4.49 -2.76
C ASN A 15 -16.30 3.81 -1.93
N GLU A 16 -16.54 2.52 -2.17
CA GLU A 16 -17.54 1.76 -1.41
C GLU A 16 -17.17 1.63 0.08
N ALA A 17 -15.87 1.44 0.39
CA ALA A 17 -15.40 1.43 1.78
C ALA A 17 -15.74 2.74 2.49
N LEU A 18 -15.45 3.89 1.86
CA LEU A 18 -15.77 5.21 2.40
C LEU A 18 -17.27 5.41 2.58
N HIS A 19 -18.08 5.03 1.57
CA HIS A 19 -19.54 5.10 1.67
C HIS A 19 -20.09 4.25 2.83
N GLN A 20 -19.55 3.07 3.06
CA GLN A 20 -19.97 2.16 4.13
C GLN A 20 -19.53 2.67 5.50
N ALA A 21 -18.27 3.06 5.65
CA ALA A 21 -17.75 3.59 6.92
C ALA A 21 -18.47 4.88 7.34
N MET A 22 -18.62 5.84 6.43
CA MET A 22 -19.31 7.11 6.71
C MET A 22 -20.81 6.93 6.99
N ALA A 23 -21.45 5.91 6.44
CA ALA A 23 -22.86 5.59 6.73
C ALA A 23 -23.01 4.92 8.11
N HIS A 24 -22.03 4.12 8.51
CA HIS A 24 -22.04 3.37 9.76
C HIS A 24 -21.67 4.25 10.97
N ASP A 25 -20.68 5.14 10.81
CA ASP A 25 -20.16 5.97 11.89
C ASP A 25 -20.20 7.46 11.50
N ARG A 26 -20.89 8.25 12.32
CA ARG A 26 -21.03 9.70 12.12
C ARG A 26 -19.73 10.47 12.40
N SER A 27 -18.80 9.92 13.13
CA SER A 27 -17.49 10.53 13.40
C SER A 27 -16.54 10.47 12.19
N VAL A 28 -16.79 9.57 11.23
CA VAL A 28 -15.96 9.43 10.02
C VAL A 28 -16.28 10.56 9.04
N PHE A 29 -15.25 11.28 8.59
CA PHE A 29 -15.37 12.29 7.54
C PHE A 29 -14.14 12.29 6.62
N LEU A 30 -14.33 12.77 5.39
CA LEU A 30 -13.28 12.91 4.39
C LEU A 30 -12.85 14.37 4.32
N ILE A 31 -11.55 14.63 4.38
CA ILE A 31 -10.98 15.97 4.26
C ILE A 31 -9.75 15.92 3.36
N GLY A 32 -9.56 16.93 2.53
CA GLY A 32 -8.37 17.06 1.71
C GLY A 32 -8.60 17.81 0.42
N GLN A 33 -7.54 17.96 -0.33
CA GLN A 33 -7.56 18.69 -1.58
C GLN A 33 -8.28 17.90 -2.69
N GLY A 34 -9.25 18.54 -3.34
CA GLY A 34 -9.91 18.01 -4.52
C GLY A 34 -10.89 16.87 -4.25
N VAL A 35 -11.32 16.67 -3.00
CA VAL A 35 -12.27 15.58 -2.63
C VAL A 35 -13.67 15.80 -3.20
N LYS A 36 -14.02 17.02 -3.59
CA LYS A 36 -15.29 17.34 -4.30
C LYS A 36 -15.18 17.07 -5.80
N SER A 37 -13.97 16.99 -6.35
CA SER A 37 -13.75 16.72 -7.77
C SER A 37 -13.87 15.22 -8.07
N PRO A 38 -14.66 14.82 -9.06
CA PRO A 38 -14.76 13.41 -9.46
C PRO A 38 -13.48 12.86 -10.09
N TRP A 39 -12.53 13.73 -10.47
CA TRP A 39 -11.32 13.34 -11.21
C TRP A 39 -10.06 13.30 -10.35
N TYR A 40 -9.97 14.22 -9.39
CA TYR A 40 -8.70 14.52 -8.72
C TYR A 40 -8.18 13.34 -7.90
N VAL A 41 -9.08 12.64 -7.23
CA VAL A 41 -8.79 11.42 -6.46
C VAL A 41 -9.28 10.15 -7.18
N GLY A 42 -9.46 10.20 -8.48
CA GLY A 42 -9.70 9.03 -9.33
C GLY A 42 -10.99 8.25 -9.05
N ASN A 43 -12.13 8.93 -8.92
CA ASN A 43 -13.46 8.38 -8.60
C ASN A 43 -13.62 7.79 -7.19
N THR A 44 -12.59 7.80 -6.35
CA THR A 44 -12.64 7.22 -5.00
C THR A 44 -13.55 8.02 -4.05
N ALA A 45 -13.81 9.31 -4.33
CA ALA A 45 -14.72 10.17 -3.57
C ALA A 45 -16.08 10.39 -4.26
N GLN A 46 -16.37 9.69 -5.35
CA GLN A 46 -17.59 9.90 -6.13
C GLN A 46 -18.86 9.68 -5.30
N GLY A 47 -19.80 10.65 -5.35
CA GLY A 47 -21.10 10.57 -4.67
C GLY A 47 -21.06 10.82 -3.17
N LEU A 48 -19.90 10.91 -2.53
CA LEU A 48 -19.80 11.14 -1.08
C LEU A 48 -20.38 12.49 -0.68
N LEU A 49 -20.04 13.57 -1.39
CA LEU A 49 -20.57 14.92 -1.12
C LEU A 49 -22.10 14.96 -1.17
N ASN A 50 -22.68 14.38 -2.21
CA ASN A 50 -24.14 14.35 -2.40
C ASN A 50 -24.84 13.57 -1.28
N ARG A 51 -24.20 12.53 -0.73
CA ARG A 51 -24.79 11.68 0.29
C ARG A 51 -24.58 12.19 1.71
N PHE A 52 -23.43 12.77 2.01
CA PHE A 52 -23.02 13.10 3.39
C PHE A 52 -22.91 14.60 3.65
N GLY A 53 -22.94 15.44 2.61
CA GLY A 53 -22.89 16.90 2.73
C GLY A 53 -21.48 17.45 2.98
N GLU A 54 -21.39 18.79 2.93
CA GLU A 54 -20.12 19.53 3.02
C GLU A 54 -19.46 19.47 4.39
N HIS A 55 -20.22 19.21 5.45
CA HIS A 55 -19.67 19.05 6.82
C HIS A 55 -18.92 17.74 7.01
N ARG A 56 -19.10 16.76 6.13
CA ARG A 56 -18.43 15.47 6.20
C ARG A 56 -17.56 15.15 4.97
N VAL A 57 -17.65 15.97 3.93
CA VAL A 57 -16.75 15.91 2.75
C VAL A 57 -16.21 17.30 2.53
N ILE A 58 -15.06 17.55 3.14
CA ILE A 58 -14.46 18.87 3.29
C ILE A 58 -13.35 19.05 2.27
N ASP A 59 -13.62 19.82 1.22
CA ASP A 59 -12.59 20.20 0.23
C ASP A 59 -11.76 21.36 0.76
N THR A 60 -10.45 21.26 0.60
CA THR A 60 -9.51 22.23 1.19
C THR A 60 -8.65 22.89 0.12
N PRO A 61 -8.11 24.10 0.38
CA PRO A 61 -6.99 24.60 -0.41
C PRO A 61 -5.76 23.69 -0.25
N VAL A 62 -4.76 23.92 -1.10
CA VAL A 62 -3.45 23.26 -1.01
C VAL A 62 -2.73 23.76 0.25
N SER A 63 -2.72 22.95 1.31
CA SER A 63 -2.11 23.28 2.60
C SER A 63 -1.92 22.01 3.43
N GLU A 64 -1.09 21.10 2.97
CA GLU A 64 -0.99 19.74 3.49
C GLU A 64 -0.70 19.70 4.99
N ASN A 65 0.20 20.57 5.49
CA ASN A 65 0.52 20.64 6.91
C ASN A 65 -0.72 21.04 7.75
N ALA A 66 -1.38 22.13 7.38
CA ALA A 66 -2.52 22.66 8.14
C ALA A 66 -3.72 21.68 8.09
N VAL A 67 -3.99 21.09 6.93
CA VAL A 67 -5.10 20.15 6.73
C VAL A 67 -4.88 18.87 7.53
N THR A 68 -3.66 18.33 7.51
CA THR A 68 -3.31 17.13 8.28
C THR A 68 -3.30 17.42 9.78
N GLY A 69 -2.76 18.58 10.21
CA GLY A 69 -2.81 19.00 11.61
C GLY A 69 -4.24 19.16 12.12
N ALA A 70 -5.14 19.73 11.30
CA ALA A 70 -6.57 19.83 11.64
C ALA A 70 -7.23 18.43 11.76
N ALA A 71 -6.88 17.49 10.87
CA ALA A 71 -7.37 16.12 10.95
C ALA A 71 -6.85 15.41 12.22
N VAL A 72 -5.58 15.57 12.57
CA VAL A 72 -5.00 15.04 13.82
C VAL A 72 -5.71 15.62 15.05
N GLY A 73 -5.93 16.94 15.08
CA GLY A 73 -6.67 17.60 16.16
C GLY A 73 -8.12 17.08 16.29
N ALA A 74 -8.81 16.90 15.16
CA ALA A 74 -10.15 16.30 15.14
C ALA A 74 -10.14 14.84 15.65
N ALA A 75 -9.12 14.06 15.29
CA ALA A 75 -8.99 12.67 15.77
C ALA A 75 -8.79 12.62 17.29
N ILE A 76 -7.96 13.49 17.86
CA ILE A 76 -7.75 13.58 19.31
C ILE A 76 -9.06 13.90 20.05
N THR A 77 -9.98 14.65 19.42
CA THR A 77 -11.28 15.00 20.00
C THR A 77 -12.38 13.97 19.73
N GLY A 78 -12.05 12.79 19.20
CA GLY A 78 -12.97 11.66 19.03
C GLY A 78 -13.58 11.50 17.64
N MET A 79 -13.16 12.30 16.65
CA MET A 79 -13.53 12.09 15.25
C MET A 79 -12.62 11.06 14.57
N ARG A 80 -13.06 10.53 13.42
CA ARG A 80 -12.30 9.59 12.58
C ARG A 80 -12.08 10.15 11.18
N PRO A 81 -11.16 11.11 11.01
CA PRO A 81 -10.88 11.70 9.73
C PRO A 81 -10.13 10.73 8.79
N VAL A 82 -10.51 10.81 7.52
CA VAL A 82 -9.70 10.32 6.40
C VAL A 82 -9.14 11.54 5.69
N VAL A 83 -7.87 11.84 5.88
CA VAL A 83 -7.21 12.97 5.21
C VAL A 83 -6.53 12.47 3.94
N VAL A 84 -6.91 13.00 2.78
CA VAL A 84 -6.40 12.56 1.48
C VAL A 84 -5.39 13.54 0.89
N HIS A 85 -4.25 12.98 0.51
CA HIS A 85 -3.20 13.64 -0.26
C HIS A 85 -3.18 13.07 -1.68
N PRO A 86 -3.66 13.81 -2.69
CA PRO A 86 -3.76 13.32 -4.07
C PRO A 86 -2.43 12.93 -4.71
N ARG A 87 -1.34 13.35 -4.07
CA ARG A 87 0.04 12.97 -4.40
C ARG A 87 0.80 12.64 -3.12
N LEU A 88 1.33 11.43 -3.03
CA LEU A 88 2.18 11.01 -1.92
C LEU A 88 3.41 11.93 -1.77
N ASP A 89 3.91 12.45 -2.89
CA ASP A 89 5.02 13.39 -2.96
C ASP A 89 4.79 14.64 -2.09
N PHE A 90 3.59 15.21 -2.15
CA PHE A 90 3.26 16.45 -1.42
C PHE A 90 2.84 16.20 0.03
N MET A 91 2.53 14.96 0.39
CA MET A 91 2.33 14.57 1.79
C MET A 91 3.58 14.84 2.66
N MET A 92 4.74 15.03 2.02
CA MET A 92 5.98 15.44 2.70
C MET A 92 5.86 16.80 3.41
N TYR A 93 5.00 17.70 2.95
CA TYR A 93 4.71 18.95 3.66
C TYR A 93 3.94 18.75 4.98
N ALA A 94 3.34 17.58 5.18
CA ALA A 94 2.61 17.21 6.39
C ALA A 94 3.41 16.30 7.33
N MET A 95 4.72 16.15 7.15
CA MET A 95 5.52 15.23 7.96
C MET A 95 5.50 15.58 9.45
N ASP A 96 5.44 16.85 9.82
CA ASP A 96 5.36 17.26 11.23
C ASP A 96 4.08 16.73 11.92
N PRO A 97 2.85 17.06 11.49
CA PRO A 97 1.65 16.50 12.12
C PRO A 97 1.54 14.97 12.01
N ILE A 98 2.16 14.34 11.02
CA ILE A 98 2.18 12.88 10.90
C ILE A 98 3.13 12.24 11.91
N ILE A 99 4.37 12.72 11.97
CA ILE A 99 5.46 12.08 12.74
C ILE A 99 5.46 12.57 14.19
N ASN A 100 5.46 13.88 14.40
CA ASN A 100 5.65 14.45 15.74
C ASN A 100 4.35 14.42 16.54
N GLU A 101 3.20 14.53 15.87
CA GLU A 101 1.90 14.56 16.54
C GLU A 101 1.23 13.16 16.48
N ALA A 102 0.70 12.76 15.32
CA ALA A 102 -0.13 11.55 15.21
C ALA A 102 0.59 10.29 15.70
N ALA A 103 1.82 10.04 15.22
CA ALA A 103 2.58 8.84 15.56
C ALA A 103 2.94 8.74 17.05
N ASN A 104 3.22 9.88 17.70
CA ASN A 104 3.74 9.91 19.06
C ASN A 104 2.67 10.12 20.13
N TRP A 105 1.49 10.63 19.78
CA TRP A 105 0.48 11.10 20.74
C TRP A 105 0.07 10.04 21.74
N HIS A 106 -0.21 8.84 21.29
CA HIS A 106 -0.59 7.72 22.16
C HIS A 106 0.50 7.40 23.18
N TYR A 107 1.77 7.40 22.74
CA TYR A 107 2.91 7.15 23.62
C TYR A 107 3.12 8.31 24.60
N MET A 108 3.12 9.56 24.12
CA MET A 108 3.32 10.75 24.98
C MET A 108 2.22 10.93 26.03
N SER A 109 0.99 10.52 25.72
CA SER A 109 -0.13 10.56 26.69
C SER A 109 -0.17 9.38 27.64
N GLY A 110 0.84 8.48 27.62
CA GLY A 110 0.83 7.26 28.43
C GLY A 110 -0.31 6.30 28.10
N GLY A 111 -0.82 6.33 26.86
CA GLY A 111 -1.95 5.52 26.40
C GLY A 111 -3.32 6.12 26.70
N ALA A 112 -3.40 7.31 27.31
CA ALA A 112 -4.66 7.94 27.67
C ALA A 112 -5.45 8.48 26.46
N ALA A 113 -4.78 8.80 25.36
CA ALA A 113 -5.40 9.30 24.14
C ALA A 113 -4.97 8.50 22.91
N SER A 114 -5.86 8.42 21.93
CA SER A 114 -5.67 7.78 20.64
C SER A 114 -5.80 8.82 19.51
N VAL A 115 -5.24 8.49 18.32
CA VAL A 115 -5.36 9.35 17.14
C VAL A 115 -5.88 8.50 15.97
N PRO A 116 -7.19 8.22 15.93
CA PRO A 116 -7.82 7.41 14.88
C PRO A 116 -7.92 8.18 13.55
N VAL A 117 -6.80 8.40 12.88
CA VAL A 117 -6.72 9.10 11.60
C VAL A 117 -6.20 8.19 10.50
N VAL A 118 -6.87 8.22 9.35
CA VAL A 118 -6.33 7.64 8.12
C VAL A 118 -5.64 8.75 7.33
N ILE A 119 -4.35 8.57 7.08
CA ILE A 119 -3.54 9.48 6.26
C ILE A 119 -3.35 8.80 4.91
N TRP A 120 -4.13 9.23 3.93
CA TRP A 120 -4.21 8.57 2.64
C TRP A 120 -3.37 9.30 1.60
N GLY A 121 -2.31 8.64 1.12
CA GLY A 121 -1.42 9.13 0.06
C GLY A 121 -1.55 8.32 -1.22
N ILE A 122 -1.59 8.99 -2.38
CA ILE A 122 -1.74 8.35 -3.69
C ILE A 122 -0.42 8.40 -4.44
N ILE A 123 0.12 7.23 -4.81
CA ILE A 123 1.25 7.14 -5.74
C ILE A 123 0.72 7.31 -7.16
N ASN A 124 1.26 8.29 -7.88
CA ASN A 124 1.00 8.47 -9.30
C ASN A 124 2.27 8.18 -10.06
N ARG A 125 2.22 7.23 -10.99
CA ARG A 125 3.36 6.89 -11.80
C ARG A 125 2.93 6.63 -13.24
N GLY A 126 3.85 6.81 -14.16
CA GLY A 126 3.56 6.77 -15.59
C GLY A 126 2.80 8.01 -16.07
N GLY A 127 2.55 8.09 -17.36
CA GLY A 127 1.84 9.22 -17.96
C GLY A 127 2.59 10.54 -17.89
N GLU A 128 3.93 10.46 -17.90
CA GLU A 128 4.81 11.63 -18.01
C GLU A 128 4.70 12.59 -16.81
N GLN A 129 4.40 12.05 -15.61
CA GLN A 129 4.26 12.82 -14.38
C GLN A 129 5.60 13.38 -13.85
N GLY A 130 6.73 12.74 -14.21
CA GLY A 130 8.08 13.18 -13.83
C GLY A 130 8.42 13.01 -12.35
N ALA A 131 9.52 13.62 -11.95
CA ALA A 131 10.17 13.37 -10.66
C ALA A 131 9.33 13.73 -9.43
N GLN A 132 8.57 14.82 -9.47
CA GLN A 132 7.83 15.37 -8.33
C GLN A 132 6.43 14.77 -8.11
N HIS A 133 5.96 13.88 -9.00
CA HIS A 133 4.60 13.36 -8.96
C HIS A 133 4.52 11.84 -8.96
N SER A 134 5.68 11.14 -8.87
CA SER A 134 5.76 9.70 -9.13
C SER A 134 6.53 8.92 -8.05
N GLN A 135 6.80 9.55 -6.91
CA GLN A 135 7.61 8.95 -5.87
C GLN A 135 6.84 7.92 -5.04
N ALA A 136 7.48 6.80 -4.75
CA ALA A 136 6.98 5.77 -3.85
C ALA A 136 7.75 5.86 -2.51
N LEU A 137 7.18 6.60 -1.56
CA LEU A 137 7.84 7.04 -0.33
C LEU A 137 7.42 6.24 0.91
N GLN A 138 6.82 5.07 0.74
CA GLN A 138 6.30 4.23 1.83
C GLN A 138 7.34 3.90 2.91
N ALA A 139 8.62 3.80 2.53
CA ALA A 139 9.69 3.47 3.47
C ALA A 139 9.90 4.55 4.54
N LEU A 140 9.67 5.83 4.22
CA LEU A 140 9.74 6.92 5.19
C LEU A 140 8.73 6.75 6.31
N PHE A 141 7.50 6.36 5.98
CA PHE A 141 6.44 6.13 6.97
C PHE A 141 6.61 4.81 7.70
N ALA A 142 7.09 3.78 7.01
CA ALA A 142 7.39 2.47 7.63
C ALA A 142 8.52 2.56 8.67
N HIS A 143 9.42 3.53 8.55
CA HIS A 143 10.49 3.79 9.53
C HIS A 143 9.94 4.31 10.87
N ILE A 144 8.84 5.08 10.88
CA ILE A 144 8.37 5.80 12.05
C ILE A 144 7.62 4.88 13.02
N PRO A 145 8.06 4.76 14.30
CA PRO A 145 7.28 4.09 15.34
C PRO A 145 5.93 4.79 15.55
N GLY A 146 4.89 4.01 15.90
CA GLY A 146 3.54 4.54 16.12
C GLY A 146 2.65 4.61 14.86
N LEU A 147 3.23 4.61 13.66
CA LEU A 147 2.47 4.51 12.40
C LEU A 147 2.24 3.05 11.99
N LYS A 148 1.07 2.79 11.42
CA LYS A 148 0.79 1.63 10.59
C LYS A 148 0.78 2.07 9.13
N VAL A 149 1.27 1.22 8.21
CA VAL A 149 1.34 1.57 6.78
C VAL A 149 0.80 0.40 5.96
N VAL A 150 -0.26 0.64 5.21
CA VAL A 150 -0.91 -0.37 4.38
C VAL A 150 -0.84 0.00 2.90
N MET A 151 -0.64 -1.01 2.05
CA MET A 151 -0.49 -0.84 0.60
C MET A 151 -1.24 -1.98 -0.14
N PRO A 152 -2.56 -1.88 -0.31
CA PRO A 152 -3.33 -2.92 -0.99
C PRO A 152 -2.95 -3.07 -2.47
N ALA A 153 -3.09 -4.29 -3.00
CA ALA A 153 -2.82 -4.63 -4.39
C ALA A 153 -4.07 -5.05 -5.17
N THR A 154 -5.20 -5.31 -4.50
CA THR A 154 -6.43 -5.80 -5.13
C THR A 154 -7.64 -5.01 -4.67
N PRO A 155 -8.75 -5.01 -5.44
CA PRO A 155 -10.01 -4.39 -5.02
C PRO A 155 -10.54 -4.91 -3.69
N TYR A 156 -10.43 -6.22 -3.44
CA TYR A 156 -10.83 -6.83 -2.17
C TYR A 156 -10.04 -6.23 -1.01
N ASP A 157 -8.72 -6.17 -1.14
CA ASP A 157 -7.87 -5.64 -0.08
C ASP A 157 -7.99 -4.12 0.07
N ALA A 158 -8.18 -3.39 -1.02
CA ALA A 158 -8.37 -1.93 -0.99
C ALA A 158 -9.60 -1.55 -0.16
N LYS A 159 -10.74 -2.25 -0.37
CA LYS A 159 -11.93 -2.06 0.46
C LYS A 159 -11.69 -2.46 1.91
N GLY A 160 -11.21 -3.68 2.13
CA GLY A 160 -11.08 -4.23 3.47
C GLY A 160 -10.01 -3.54 4.33
N LEU A 161 -8.90 -3.09 3.73
CA LEU A 161 -7.85 -2.34 4.44
C LEU A 161 -8.25 -0.89 4.68
N MET A 162 -9.03 -0.24 3.80
CA MET A 162 -9.57 1.09 4.06
C MET A 162 -10.53 1.06 5.25
N ILE A 163 -11.41 0.07 5.33
CA ILE A 163 -12.30 -0.12 6.47
C ILE A 163 -11.49 -0.39 7.75
N ALA A 164 -10.52 -1.31 7.70
CA ALA A 164 -9.66 -1.61 8.83
C ALA A 164 -8.85 -0.39 9.32
N ALA A 165 -8.41 0.46 8.39
CA ALA A 165 -7.69 1.68 8.71
C ALA A 165 -8.59 2.72 9.40
N ILE A 166 -9.85 2.86 8.97
CA ILE A 166 -10.83 3.77 9.60
C ILE A 166 -11.23 3.27 10.99
N GLU A 167 -11.34 1.95 11.18
CA GLU A 167 -11.70 1.33 12.47
C GLU A 167 -10.54 1.34 13.48
N ASP A 168 -9.31 1.51 13.02
CA ASP A 168 -8.13 1.53 13.91
C ASP A 168 -8.12 2.78 14.80
N ASN A 169 -7.73 2.60 16.05
CA ASN A 169 -7.63 3.71 17.01
C ASN A 169 -6.28 4.46 16.96
N ASN A 170 -5.35 4.00 16.13
CA ASN A 170 -4.05 4.63 15.92
C ASN A 170 -3.90 5.07 14.47
N PRO A 171 -2.95 5.98 14.17
CA PRO A 171 -2.79 6.50 12.82
C PRO A 171 -2.38 5.41 11.83
N VAL A 172 -3.09 5.37 10.71
CA VAL A 172 -2.81 4.46 9.60
C VAL A 172 -2.52 5.28 8.35
N VAL A 173 -1.33 5.10 7.80
CA VAL A 173 -0.97 5.61 6.47
C VAL A 173 -1.46 4.60 5.44
N PHE A 174 -2.46 4.99 4.67
CA PHE A 174 -3.01 4.19 3.57
C PHE A 174 -2.40 4.69 2.26
N ILE A 175 -1.62 3.87 1.59
CA ILE A 175 -0.97 4.24 0.34
C ILE A 175 -1.53 3.36 -0.78
N ASP A 176 -2.12 3.98 -1.77
CA ASP A 176 -2.57 3.31 -2.97
C ASP A 176 -1.80 3.74 -4.22
N ASP A 177 -1.90 2.94 -5.27
CA ASP A 177 -1.18 3.13 -6.52
C ASP A 177 -2.18 3.27 -7.68
N ARG A 178 -2.13 4.37 -8.41
CA ARG A 178 -3.05 4.61 -9.53
C ARG A 178 -2.99 3.58 -10.64
N TRP A 179 -1.90 2.87 -10.80
CA TRP A 179 -1.85 1.78 -11.77
C TRP A 179 -2.77 0.62 -11.42
N LEU A 180 -3.22 0.53 -10.16
CA LEU A 180 -4.19 -0.47 -9.71
C LEU A 180 -5.65 -0.05 -9.92
N TYR A 181 -5.93 1.22 -10.21
CA TYR A 181 -7.30 1.75 -10.25
C TYR A 181 -8.23 1.02 -11.23
N GLY A 182 -7.69 0.53 -12.34
CA GLY A 182 -8.42 -0.26 -13.34
C GLY A 182 -8.57 -1.75 -13.03
N GLU A 183 -7.85 -2.27 -12.02
CA GLU A 183 -7.91 -3.68 -11.64
C GLU A 183 -9.32 -4.05 -11.15
N LYS A 184 -9.77 -5.24 -11.54
CA LYS A 184 -11.12 -5.74 -11.22
C LYS A 184 -11.03 -7.07 -10.51
N GLU A 185 -11.85 -7.26 -9.47
CA GLU A 185 -11.93 -8.51 -8.71
C GLU A 185 -13.34 -8.69 -8.14
N VAL A 186 -13.64 -9.92 -7.72
CA VAL A 186 -14.87 -10.21 -6.96
C VAL A 186 -14.74 -9.61 -5.57
N VAL A 187 -15.65 -8.68 -5.22
CA VAL A 187 -15.67 -7.99 -3.93
C VAL A 187 -17.04 -8.18 -3.27
N PRO A 188 -17.12 -8.64 -2.00
CA PRO A 188 -18.37 -8.71 -1.26
C PRO A 188 -19.05 -7.34 -1.16
N LYS A 189 -20.39 -7.35 -1.19
CA LYS A 189 -21.19 -6.12 -1.04
C LYS A 189 -21.17 -5.64 0.42
N GLU A 190 -21.16 -6.57 1.34
CA GLU A 190 -21.13 -6.33 2.78
C GLU A 190 -19.84 -5.61 3.19
N SER A 191 -19.89 -4.90 4.31
CA SER A 191 -18.70 -4.34 4.95
C SER A 191 -17.86 -5.47 5.54
N TYR A 192 -16.55 -5.40 5.36
CA TYR A 192 -15.58 -6.32 5.96
C TYR A 192 -14.24 -5.62 6.13
N SER A 193 -13.48 -6.03 7.13
CA SER A 193 -12.10 -5.59 7.32
C SER A 193 -11.09 -6.67 6.91
N VAL A 194 -9.93 -6.23 6.44
CA VAL A 194 -8.74 -7.06 6.22
C VAL A 194 -7.75 -6.75 7.32
N PRO A 195 -7.22 -7.75 8.04
CA PRO A 195 -6.35 -7.49 9.18
C PRO A 195 -5.03 -6.84 8.73
N ILE A 196 -4.71 -5.70 9.36
CA ILE A 196 -3.44 -5.00 9.19
C ILE A 196 -2.31 -5.86 9.76
N GLY A 197 -1.16 -5.90 9.09
CA GLY A 197 -0.01 -6.72 9.49
C GLY A 197 -0.08 -8.17 9.02
N LYS A 198 -0.99 -8.50 8.10
CA LYS A 198 -1.13 -9.84 7.54
C LYS A 198 -0.98 -9.85 6.03
N GLY A 199 0.08 -10.52 5.56
CA GLY A 199 0.26 -10.86 4.15
C GLY A 199 -0.66 -12.00 3.69
N ILE A 200 -0.69 -12.24 2.39
CA ILE A 200 -1.46 -13.34 1.79
C ILE A 200 -0.68 -14.01 0.67
N ILE A 201 -0.80 -15.34 0.58
CA ILE A 201 -0.27 -16.11 -0.55
C ILE A 201 -1.26 -16.00 -1.71
N ARG A 202 -0.88 -15.27 -2.77
CA ARG A 202 -1.67 -15.14 -4.00
C ARG A 202 -1.49 -16.33 -4.93
N LYS A 203 -0.33 -16.97 -4.91
CA LYS A 203 -0.01 -18.16 -5.69
C LYS A 203 0.87 -19.09 -4.86
N ARG A 204 0.49 -20.35 -4.75
CA ARG A 204 1.31 -21.36 -4.08
C ARG A 204 2.44 -21.82 -5.01
N GLY A 205 3.60 -22.14 -4.42
CA GLY A 205 4.77 -22.64 -5.14
C GLY A 205 5.79 -23.28 -4.20
N THR A 206 6.84 -23.87 -4.80
CA THR A 206 7.84 -24.68 -4.07
C THR A 206 9.29 -24.28 -4.32
N ASP A 207 9.58 -23.48 -5.36
CA ASP A 207 10.95 -23.33 -5.86
C ASP A 207 11.58 -21.98 -5.50
N VAL A 208 10.77 -20.93 -5.42
CA VAL A 208 11.18 -19.57 -5.05
C VAL A 208 10.02 -18.84 -4.39
N THR A 209 10.31 -18.06 -3.37
CA THR A 209 9.40 -17.08 -2.77
C THR A 209 9.56 -15.73 -3.46
N ILE A 210 8.46 -15.13 -3.90
CA ILE A 210 8.40 -13.75 -4.38
C ILE A 210 7.54 -12.99 -3.38
N ALA A 211 8.16 -12.18 -2.51
CA ALA A 211 7.46 -11.26 -1.62
C ALA A 211 7.31 -9.91 -2.33
N ALA A 212 6.08 -9.43 -2.49
CA ALA A 212 5.81 -8.25 -3.30
C ALA A 212 4.87 -7.27 -2.60
N ILE A 213 5.01 -5.98 -2.92
CA ILE A 213 4.28 -4.89 -2.29
C ILE A 213 3.45 -4.15 -3.34
N SER A 214 2.15 -3.93 -3.03
CA SER A 214 1.22 -3.11 -3.84
C SER A 214 1.19 -3.56 -5.32
N TYR A 215 1.38 -2.65 -6.28
CA TYR A 215 1.40 -2.92 -7.70
C TYR A 215 2.30 -4.12 -8.07
N MET A 216 3.48 -4.23 -7.44
CA MET A 216 4.39 -5.35 -7.71
C MET A 216 3.84 -6.71 -7.29
N ALA A 217 2.85 -6.78 -6.40
CA ALA A 217 2.17 -8.05 -6.11
C ALA A 217 1.34 -8.55 -7.30
N ARG A 218 0.74 -7.65 -8.09
CA ARG A 218 0.06 -7.99 -9.34
C ARG A 218 1.06 -8.46 -10.39
N GLU A 219 2.16 -7.76 -10.53
CA GLU A 219 3.24 -8.15 -11.44
C GLU A 219 3.89 -9.48 -11.03
N ALA A 220 4.05 -9.73 -9.73
CA ALA A 220 4.56 -11.00 -9.22
C ALA A 220 3.64 -12.20 -9.55
N VAL A 221 2.32 -12.01 -9.54
CA VAL A 221 1.38 -13.06 -9.97
C VAL A 221 1.55 -13.36 -11.46
N LYS A 222 1.69 -12.32 -12.31
CA LYS A 222 1.99 -12.48 -13.74
C LYS A 222 3.33 -13.19 -13.95
N ALA A 223 4.39 -12.73 -13.26
CA ALA A 223 5.71 -13.36 -13.29
C ALA A 223 5.66 -14.85 -12.88
N GLY A 224 4.87 -15.17 -11.86
CA GLY A 224 4.67 -16.54 -11.41
C GLY A 224 3.96 -17.43 -12.44
N ALA A 225 3.13 -16.89 -13.34
CA ALA A 225 2.57 -17.62 -14.46
C ALA A 225 3.64 -17.87 -15.54
N MET A 226 4.39 -16.84 -15.92
CA MET A 226 5.49 -16.93 -16.90
C MET A 226 6.60 -17.89 -16.44
N LEU A 227 6.97 -17.87 -15.16
CA LEU A 227 7.96 -18.79 -14.59
C LEU A 227 7.54 -20.24 -14.67
N ARG A 228 6.25 -20.53 -14.57
CA ARG A 228 5.72 -21.90 -14.69
C ARG A 228 5.97 -22.50 -16.09
N GLU A 229 5.95 -21.69 -17.14
CA GLU A 229 6.29 -22.11 -18.52
C GLU A 229 7.76 -22.52 -18.64
N HIS A 230 8.60 -22.06 -17.69
CA HIS A 230 10.01 -22.44 -17.57
C HIS A 230 10.28 -23.50 -16.49
N GLY A 231 9.24 -24.19 -16.01
CA GLY A 231 9.36 -25.24 -15.01
C GLY A 231 9.67 -24.73 -13.58
N ILE A 232 9.53 -23.43 -13.31
CA ILE A 232 9.78 -22.83 -11.99
C ILE A 232 8.45 -22.51 -11.31
N ASN A 233 8.24 -23.09 -10.14
CA ASN A 233 6.99 -22.97 -9.37
C ASN A 233 7.14 -21.94 -8.26
N ALA A 234 6.87 -20.66 -8.58
CA ALA A 234 7.00 -19.55 -7.65
C ALA A 234 5.81 -19.48 -6.67
N GLU A 235 6.11 -19.29 -5.37
CA GLU A 235 5.15 -18.86 -4.37
C GLU A 235 5.14 -17.34 -4.28
N VAL A 236 3.98 -16.73 -4.50
CA VAL A 236 3.82 -15.28 -4.51
C VAL A 236 3.09 -14.84 -3.25
N ILE A 237 3.74 -13.99 -2.48
CA ILE A 237 3.20 -13.34 -1.28
C ILE A 237 2.93 -11.87 -1.60
N ASP A 238 1.70 -11.44 -1.40
CA ASP A 238 1.34 -10.03 -1.33
C ASP A 238 1.43 -9.58 0.12
N MET A 239 2.33 -8.65 0.41
CA MET A 239 2.58 -8.20 1.77
C MET A 239 1.44 -7.37 2.35
N ARG A 240 0.65 -6.67 1.52
CA ARG A 240 -0.50 -5.83 1.92
C ARG A 240 -0.15 -4.70 2.90
N THR A 241 0.72 -4.98 3.85
CA THR A 241 1.14 -4.08 4.93
C THR A 241 2.65 -4.00 4.96
N VAL A 242 3.18 -2.80 5.02
CA VAL A 242 4.63 -2.56 5.15
C VAL A 242 5.04 -2.17 6.58
N LYS A 243 4.05 -1.80 7.41
CA LYS A 243 4.23 -1.59 8.86
C LYS A 243 2.92 -1.94 9.60
N PRO A 244 2.91 -2.97 10.49
CA PRO A 244 3.97 -3.96 10.68
C PRO A 244 4.07 -4.94 9.50
N LEU A 245 5.26 -5.43 9.21
CA LEU A 245 5.50 -6.48 8.22
C LEU A 245 5.10 -7.86 8.75
N ASP A 246 4.48 -8.68 7.92
CA ASP A 246 4.24 -10.09 8.23
C ASP A 246 5.48 -10.94 7.93
N HIS A 247 6.46 -10.87 8.84
CA HIS A 247 7.68 -11.66 8.72
C HIS A 247 7.42 -13.17 8.76
N ALA A 248 6.36 -13.59 9.47
CA ALA A 248 6.04 -15.01 9.65
C ALA A 248 5.65 -15.69 8.32
N ILE A 249 4.86 -15.02 7.47
CA ILE A 249 4.47 -15.56 6.17
C ILE A 249 5.69 -15.71 5.24
N VAL A 250 6.61 -14.73 5.25
CA VAL A 250 7.85 -14.77 4.47
C VAL A 250 8.75 -15.90 4.97
N LYS A 251 8.98 -15.99 6.30
CA LYS A 251 9.76 -17.04 6.91
C LYS A 251 9.26 -18.42 6.52
N LYS A 252 7.96 -18.69 6.68
CA LYS A 252 7.34 -19.98 6.34
C LYS A 252 7.50 -20.33 4.85
N SER A 253 7.39 -19.36 3.98
CA SER A 253 7.56 -19.56 2.55
C SER A 253 9.03 -19.84 2.19
N VAL A 254 9.98 -19.07 2.73
CA VAL A 254 11.42 -19.23 2.46
C VAL A 254 11.94 -20.55 3.02
N GLN A 255 11.47 -21.01 4.18
CA GLN A 255 11.79 -22.35 4.71
C GLN A 255 11.49 -23.47 3.70
N LYS A 256 10.39 -23.33 2.95
CA LYS A 256 9.97 -24.29 1.91
C LYS A 256 10.79 -24.11 0.63
N THR A 257 10.87 -22.90 0.11
CA THR A 257 11.38 -22.61 -1.25
C THR A 257 12.90 -22.41 -1.29
N LYS A 258 13.50 -21.98 -0.18
CA LYS A 258 14.94 -21.74 0.00
C LYS A 258 15.53 -20.68 -0.95
N ARG A 259 14.69 -19.84 -1.56
CA ARG A 259 15.06 -18.71 -2.42
C ARG A 259 14.07 -17.56 -2.19
N LEU A 260 14.58 -16.34 -2.20
CA LEU A 260 13.76 -15.14 -1.98
C LEU A 260 14.06 -14.07 -3.04
N VAL A 261 13.00 -13.61 -3.69
CA VAL A 261 12.97 -12.36 -4.44
C VAL A 261 12.02 -11.41 -3.71
N VAL A 262 12.42 -10.17 -3.49
CA VAL A 262 11.55 -9.11 -2.97
C VAL A 262 11.30 -8.10 -4.08
N ALA A 263 10.03 -7.85 -4.41
CA ALA A 263 9.63 -6.96 -5.50
C ALA A 263 8.89 -5.73 -4.95
N GLU A 264 9.44 -4.55 -5.17
CA GLU A 264 8.91 -3.28 -4.70
C GLU A 264 9.17 -2.18 -5.73
N ALA A 265 8.13 -1.48 -6.19
CA ALA A 265 8.29 -0.37 -7.12
C ALA A 265 8.65 0.93 -6.38
N ALA A 266 9.76 0.91 -5.67
CA ALA A 266 10.43 2.02 -5.00
C ALA A 266 11.93 1.96 -5.30
N TRP A 267 12.67 3.00 -4.92
CA TRP A 267 14.12 3.02 -5.08
C TRP A 267 14.82 1.93 -4.27
N LEU A 268 15.99 1.51 -4.75
CA LEU A 268 16.76 0.43 -4.11
C LEU A 268 17.21 0.79 -2.69
N SER A 269 17.73 2.00 -2.51
CA SER A 269 18.27 2.45 -1.24
C SER A 269 17.17 2.77 -0.23
N GLY A 270 17.30 2.26 1.00
CA GLY A 270 16.37 2.54 2.09
C GLY A 270 14.94 2.00 1.91
N SER A 271 14.71 1.11 0.95
CA SER A 271 13.38 0.58 0.66
C SER A 271 12.92 -0.50 1.64
N VAL A 272 11.63 -0.77 1.71
CA VAL A 272 11.03 -1.85 2.51
C VAL A 272 11.53 -3.23 2.07
N SER A 273 11.87 -3.38 0.79
CA SER A 273 12.50 -4.61 0.28
C SER A 273 13.84 -4.93 0.95
N GLY A 274 14.57 -3.89 1.36
CA GLY A 274 15.80 -4.04 2.16
C GLY A 274 15.50 -4.60 3.54
N GLU A 275 14.46 -4.13 4.22
CA GLU A 275 14.03 -4.60 5.53
C GLU A 275 13.60 -6.08 5.50
N ILE A 276 12.81 -6.47 4.50
CA ILE A 276 12.40 -7.87 4.31
C ILE A 276 13.64 -8.76 4.07
N ALA A 277 14.57 -8.30 3.23
CA ALA A 277 15.81 -9.04 2.94
C ALA A 277 16.71 -9.16 4.20
N ALA A 278 16.87 -8.07 4.96
CA ALA A 278 17.64 -8.05 6.20
C ALA A 278 17.07 -9.01 7.25
N HIS A 279 15.75 -9.04 7.41
CA HIS A 279 15.08 -9.96 8.33
C HIS A 279 15.36 -11.43 7.98
N VAL A 280 15.31 -11.80 6.69
CA VAL A 280 15.59 -13.17 6.25
C VAL A 280 17.07 -13.51 6.35
N ALA A 281 17.96 -12.58 6.00
CA ALA A 281 19.40 -12.79 6.09
C ALA A 281 19.92 -12.83 7.54
N GLY A 282 19.26 -12.11 8.45
CA GLY A 282 19.58 -12.09 9.88
C GLY A 282 19.03 -13.28 10.67
N ASP A 283 18.09 -14.03 10.12
CA ASP A 283 17.59 -15.27 10.72
C ASP A 283 18.55 -16.43 10.41
N SER A 284 19.26 -16.93 11.43
CA SER A 284 20.29 -17.97 11.27
C SER A 284 19.77 -19.26 10.63
N ASP A 285 18.50 -19.61 10.86
CA ASP A 285 17.92 -20.83 10.31
C ASP A 285 17.55 -20.65 8.83
N LEU A 286 17.09 -19.46 8.47
CA LEU A 286 16.81 -19.11 7.07
C LEU A 286 18.11 -18.95 6.27
N TYR A 287 19.08 -18.22 6.82
CA TYR A 287 20.37 -17.98 6.15
C TYR A 287 21.06 -19.28 5.74
N LYS A 288 21.11 -20.27 6.63
CA LYS A 288 21.75 -21.59 6.36
C LYS A 288 21.10 -22.39 5.24
N ILE A 289 19.82 -22.17 4.97
CA ILE A 289 19.08 -22.94 3.96
C ILE A 289 18.93 -22.21 2.62
N LEU A 290 19.32 -20.94 2.54
CA LEU A 290 19.26 -20.20 1.28
C LEU A 290 20.14 -20.85 0.21
N LYS A 291 19.58 -21.08 -0.96
CA LYS A 291 20.24 -21.69 -2.12
C LYS A 291 20.80 -20.67 -3.12
N ALA A 292 20.52 -19.39 -2.90
CA ALA A 292 20.99 -18.27 -3.71
C ALA A 292 20.97 -16.99 -2.89
N PRO A 293 21.74 -15.95 -3.26
CA PRO A 293 21.59 -14.61 -2.69
C PRO A 293 20.16 -14.10 -2.84
N ILE A 294 19.69 -13.33 -1.84
CA ILE A 294 18.39 -12.68 -1.91
C ILE A 294 18.43 -11.62 -3.02
N ALA A 295 17.48 -11.66 -3.94
CA ALA A 295 17.35 -10.66 -5.00
C ALA A 295 16.28 -9.63 -4.63
N ARG A 296 16.55 -8.36 -4.95
CA ARG A 296 15.59 -7.28 -4.86
C ARG A 296 15.31 -6.74 -6.27
N VAL A 297 14.03 -6.67 -6.65
CA VAL A 297 13.57 -6.09 -7.90
C VAL A 297 12.93 -4.74 -7.55
N THR A 298 13.67 -3.67 -7.78
CA THR A 298 13.38 -2.30 -7.35
C THR A 298 13.67 -1.32 -8.47
N LEU A 299 13.16 -0.09 -8.34
CA LEU A 299 13.57 1.01 -9.20
C LEU A 299 15.04 1.39 -8.94
N PRO A 300 15.75 1.89 -9.96
CA PRO A 300 17.09 2.46 -9.77
C PRO A 300 17.02 3.72 -8.89
N ASP A 301 18.12 4.06 -8.22
CA ASP A 301 18.23 5.24 -7.33
C ASP A 301 18.37 6.55 -8.13
N ILE A 302 17.42 6.79 -9.01
CA ILE A 302 17.29 8.03 -9.79
C ILE A 302 15.83 8.50 -9.77
N PRO A 303 15.56 9.81 -9.91
CA PRO A 303 14.20 10.30 -10.02
C PRO A 303 13.47 9.75 -11.25
N ALA A 304 12.14 9.66 -11.16
CA ALA A 304 11.34 9.22 -12.30
C ALA A 304 11.46 10.20 -13.47
N PRO A 305 11.78 9.71 -14.67
CA PRO A 305 11.89 10.56 -15.85
C PRO A 305 10.50 11.00 -16.34
N MET A 306 10.44 12.12 -17.05
CA MET A 306 9.21 12.64 -17.65
C MET A 306 8.97 12.09 -19.06
N SER A 307 10.03 11.80 -19.80
CA SER A 307 9.89 11.27 -21.16
C SER A 307 9.29 9.86 -21.16
N ARG A 308 8.24 9.63 -21.95
CA ARG A 308 7.57 8.33 -22.11
C ARG A 308 8.53 7.18 -22.45
N THR A 309 9.54 7.45 -23.28
CA THR A 309 10.55 6.46 -23.65
C THR A 309 11.41 6.07 -22.44
N LEU A 310 11.81 7.06 -21.64
CA LEU A 310 12.60 6.82 -20.44
C LEU A 310 11.75 6.20 -19.32
N GLU A 311 10.48 6.59 -19.18
CA GLU A 311 9.56 5.96 -18.23
C GLU A 311 9.45 4.45 -18.47
N LYS A 312 9.35 4.00 -19.73
CA LYS A 312 9.30 2.57 -20.08
C LYS A 312 10.55 1.79 -19.67
N ALA A 313 11.70 2.46 -19.67
CA ALA A 313 12.98 1.87 -19.25
C ALA A 313 13.19 1.94 -17.73
N TYR A 314 12.52 2.87 -17.06
CA TYR A 314 12.65 3.13 -15.63
C TYR A 314 11.79 2.21 -14.78
N TYR A 315 10.51 2.02 -15.17
CA TYR A 315 9.57 1.23 -14.39
C TYR A 315 9.75 -0.27 -14.62
N ILE A 316 9.69 -1.00 -13.52
CA ILE A 316 9.84 -2.46 -13.46
C ILE A 316 8.49 -3.18 -13.48
N GLY A 317 8.51 -4.44 -13.92
CA GLY A 317 7.32 -5.27 -14.01
C GLY A 317 7.61 -6.78 -13.88
N ALA A 318 6.71 -7.57 -14.42
CA ALA A 318 6.78 -9.04 -14.36
C ALA A 318 8.06 -9.60 -14.98
N ASP A 319 8.53 -9.02 -16.10
CA ASP A 319 9.73 -9.48 -16.81
C ASP A 319 10.99 -9.34 -15.95
N ASP A 320 11.11 -8.24 -15.18
CA ASP A 320 12.24 -8.02 -14.28
C ASP A 320 12.26 -9.04 -13.14
N ILE A 321 11.09 -9.39 -12.62
CA ILE A 321 10.95 -10.45 -11.61
C ILE A 321 11.36 -11.80 -12.22
N VAL A 322 10.89 -12.13 -13.43
CA VAL A 322 11.26 -13.35 -14.13
C VAL A 322 12.77 -13.43 -14.35
N LEU A 323 13.38 -12.31 -14.79
CA LEU A 323 14.83 -12.24 -15.01
C LEU A 323 15.60 -12.47 -13.70
N ALA A 324 15.19 -11.84 -12.61
CA ALA A 324 15.80 -12.00 -11.29
C ALA A 324 15.71 -13.46 -10.80
N VAL A 325 14.53 -14.07 -10.92
CA VAL A 325 14.33 -15.47 -10.54
C VAL A 325 15.21 -16.39 -11.39
N LYS A 326 15.19 -16.25 -12.72
CA LYS A 326 16.01 -17.11 -13.61
C LYS A 326 17.50 -17.06 -13.29
N LYS A 327 18.03 -15.89 -12.88
CA LYS A 327 19.42 -15.77 -12.43
C LYS A 327 19.75 -16.63 -11.21
N MET A 328 18.79 -16.87 -10.31
CA MET A 328 18.97 -17.71 -9.11
C MET A 328 19.02 -19.23 -9.42
N PHE A 329 18.62 -19.64 -10.61
CA PHE A 329 18.62 -21.05 -11.05
C PHE A 329 19.73 -21.37 -12.06
N LYS A 330 20.44 -20.34 -12.56
CA LYS A 330 21.66 -20.58 -13.35
C LYS A 330 22.76 -21.04 -12.38
N LYS A 331 23.38 -22.19 -12.73
CA LYS A 331 24.57 -22.70 -12.05
C LYS A 331 25.82 -21.91 -12.46
#